data_20cc5dc2b70f5620c9f883c00b3294ea
#
_entry.id   20cc5dc2b70f5620c9f883c00b3294ea
#
_cell.length_a   1.000
_cell.length_b   1.000
_cell.length_c   1.000
_cell.angle_alpha   90.00
_cell.angle_beta   90.00
_cell.angle_gamma   90.00
#
_symmetry.space_group_name_H-M   'P 1'
#
loop_
_entity.id
_entity.type
_entity.pdbx_description
1 polymer ?
#
loop_
_entity_poly.entity_id
_entity_poly.type
_entity_poly.pdbx_seq_one_letter_code
_entity_poly.pdbx_strand_id
1 'polypeptide(L)'
;LDMFLLSPQGIIVSAPAVTATLNGYLFLKNAVFRLLYTTFKRGTPGRQYLDELKKDSATMQKLYIPQLVQALSQVDPQTTQLFINRMNQFRPRLVMNMIEDPKDAEKAQRIKASCNQYLGLEIEYLGLMYRDMLQEKALASQLPLVVYKPQSVLGQAIYRVADKVIATIPHTFDSDFAPAADASDNFQNAEEEAVDDFSFKLSGIDDLVSGGTLTMGELAEMIKTQQYEISSTFSRVNLYAVLFHLLNDSAYTNSPGASW
;
A
#
# COMPACT_ATOMS: atom_id res chain seq x y z
N LEU A 1 -0.03 -6.42 -4.55
CA LEU A 1 0.73 -5.38 -5.27
C LEU A 1 0.53 -5.45 -6.78
N ASP A 2 0.60 -6.63 -7.38
CA ASP A 2 0.49 -6.80 -8.83
C ASP A 2 -0.81 -6.23 -9.40
N MET A 3 -1.94 -6.46 -8.71
CA MET A 3 -3.23 -5.86 -9.09
C MET A 3 -3.20 -4.32 -9.07
N PHE A 4 -2.49 -3.73 -8.11
CA PHE A 4 -2.33 -2.28 -8.05
C PHE A 4 -1.45 -1.76 -9.20
N LEU A 5 -0.41 -2.51 -9.58
CA LEU A 5 0.52 -2.18 -10.65
C LEU A 5 -0.04 -2.44 -12.07
N LEU A 6 -1.25 -3.02 -12.20
CA LEU A 6 -1.94 -3.10 -13.49
C LEU A 6 -2.40 -1.73 -14.00
N SER A 7 -2.52 -0.75 -13.11
CA SER A 7 -2.84 0.62 -13.48
C SER A 7 -1.71 1.56 -13.06
N PRO A 8 -1.19 2.40 -13.96
CA PRO A 8 -0.19 3.41 -13.61
C PRO A 8 -0.73 4.49 -12.67
N GLN A 9 -2.03 4.58 -12.52
CA GLN A 9 -2.74 5.60 -11.76
C GLN A 9 -3.60 5.00 -10.63
N GLY A 10 -3.09 3.96 -9.96
CA GLY A 10 -3.76 3.35 -8.82
C GLY A 10 -4.08 4.37 -7.73
N ILE A 11 -5.25 4.26 -7.09
CA ILE A 11 -5.68 5.18 -6.03
C ILE A 11 -5.39 4.54 -4.67
N ILE A 12 -4.69 5.27 -3.81
CA ILE A 12 -4.47 4.93 -2.41
C ILE A 12 -5.39 5.79 -1.56
N VAL A 13 -6.13 5.14 -0.68
CA VAL A 13 -6.94 5.81 0.32
C VAL A 13 -6.27 5.63 1.68
N SER A 14 -5.89 6.73 2.32
CA SER A 14 -5.29 6.74 3.65
C SER A 14 -6.13 7.56 4.61
N ALA A 15 -5.91 7.39 5.90
CA ALA A 15 -6.51 8.19 6.96
C ALA A 15 -5.43 9.04 7.66
N PRO A 16 -5.80 10.07 8.44
CA PRO A 16 -4.83 10.94 9.12
C PRO A 16 -4.11 10.29 10.30
N ALA A 17 -4.48 9.05 10.68
CA ALA A 17 -3.75 8.30 11.69
C ALA A 17 -2.30 8.02 11.24
N VAL A 18 -1.35 8.09 12.18
CA VAL A 18 0.09 7.89 11.91
C VAL A 18 0.34 6.53 11.26
N THR A 19 -0.29 5.48 11.79
CA THR A 19 -0.18 4.11 11.25
C THR A 19 -0.70 4.01 9.82
N ALA A 20 -1.82 4.65 9.51
CA ALA A 20 -2.39 4.63 8.15
C ALA A 20 -1.50 5.40 7.17
N THR A 21 -0.94 6.53 7.59
CA THR A 21 0.00 7.33 6.81
C THR A 21 1.27 6.54 6.50
N LEU A 22 1.83 5.89 7.53
CA LEU A 22 3.00 5.03 7.38
C LEU A 22 2.72 3.84 6.45
N ASN A 23 1.61 3.14 6.65
CA ASN A 23 1.22 2.00 5.82
C ASN A 23 1.03 2.41 4.34
N GLY A 24 0.48 3.59 4.09
CA GLY A 24 0.38 4.15 2.73
C GLY A 24 1.75 4.36 2.08
N TYR A 25 2.71 4.92 2.82
CA TYR A 25 4.09 5.07 2.35
C TYR A 25 4.76 3.71 2.10
N LEU A 26 4.66 2.77 3.05
CA LEU A 26 5.25 1.44 2.92
C LEU A 26 4.65 0.65 1.76
N PHE A 27 3.35 0.77 1.55
CA PHE A 27 2.71 0.17 0.38
C PHE A 27 3.31 0.69 -0.93
N LEU A 28 3.50 2.01 -1.04
CA LEU A 28 4.14 2.60 -2.22
C LEU A 28 5.60 2.21 -2.36
N LYS A 29 6.36 2.14 -1.26
CA LYS A 29 7.73 1.66 -1.26
C LYS A 29 7.80 0.24 -1.83
N ASN A 30 6.94 -0.67 -1.35
CA ASN A 30 6.87 -2.04 -1.85
C ASN A 30 6.45 -2.10 -3.33
N ALA A 31 5.54 -1.22 -3.77
CA ALA A 31 5.15 -1.13 -5.18
C ALA A 31 6.32 -0.71 -6.08
N VAL A 32 7.13 0.25 -5.64
CA VAL A 32 8.34 0.67 -6.36
C VAL A 32 9.38 -0.46 -6.42
N PHE A 33 9.60 -1.17 -5.30
CA PHE A 33 10.50 -2.32 -5.31
C PHE A 33 9.98 -3.45 -6.20
N ARG A 34 8.68 -3.72 -6.19
CA ARG A 34 8.07 -4.70 -7.09
C ARG A 34 8.29 -4.31 -8.55
N LEU A 35 8.10 -3.04 -8.89
CA LEU A 35 8.39 -2.51 -10.22
C LEU A 35 9.88 -2.66 -10.58
N LEU A 36 10.78 -2.41 -9.64
CA LEU A 36 12.21 -2.60 -9.80
C LEU A 36 12.53 -4.08 -10.13
N TYR A 37 12.09 -5.01 -9.28
CA TYR A 37 12.38 -6.44 -9.45
C TYR A 37 11.72 -7.07 -10.68
N THR A 38 10.57 -6.56 -11.12
CA THR A 38 9.95 -7.01 -12.38
C THR A 38 10.64 -6.44 -13.63
N THR A 39 11.34 -5.31 -13.49
CA THR A 39 12.12 -4.72 -14.59
C THR A 39 13.47 -5.41 -14.73
N PHE A 40 14.19 -5.60 -13.62
CA PHE A 40 15.48 -6.29 -13.60
C PHE A 40 15.28 -7.80 -13.50
N LYS A 41 15.17 -8.47 -14.65
CA LYS A 41 14.94 -9.93 -14.72
C LYS A 41 16.15 -10.71 -14.21
N ARG A 42 15.92 -11.95 -13.78
CA ARG A 42 16.98 -12.88 -13.37
C ARG A 42 18.01 -13.03 -14.49
N GLY A 43 19.30 -12.98 -14.13
CA GLY A 43 20.40 -13.09 -15.10
C GLY A 43 20.90 -11.77 -15.67
N THR A 44 20.25 -10.63 -15.42
CA THR A 44 20.79 -9.31 -15.80
C THR A 44 21.85 -8.83 -14.81
N PRO A 45 22.85 -8.05 -15.23
CA PRO A 45 23.86 -7.48 -14.32
C PRO A 45 23.23 -6.63 -13.21
N GLY A 46 22.20 -5.85 -13.53
CA GLY A 46 21.48 -5.06 -12.54
C GLY A 46 20.78 -5.91 -11.50
N ARG A 47 20.20 -7.08 -11.87
CA ARG A 47 19.61 -8.02 -10.92
C ARG A 47 20.64 -8.63 -9.99
N GLN A 48 21.79 -9.03 -10.50
CA GLN A 48 22.88 -9.55 -9.67
C GLN A 48 23.34 -8.54 -8.64
N TYR A 49 23.47 -7.27 -9.05
CA TYR A 49 23.81 -6.18 -8.15
C TYR A 49 22.74 -5.97 -7.05
N LEU A 50 21.45 -6.03 -7.39
CA LEU A 50 20.35 -5.96 -6.43
C LEU A 50 20.36 -7.12 -5.43
N ASP A 51 20.62 -8.34 -5.91
CA ASP A 51 20.66 -9.53 -5.08
C ASP A 51 21.90 -9.53 -4.15
N GLU A 52 23.01 -8.91 -4.56
CA GLU A 52 24.17 -8.67 -3.69
C GLU A 52 23.89 -7.65 -2.62
N LEU A 53 23.27 -6.52 -2.96
CA LEU A 53 22.85 -5.50 -2.00
C LEU A 53 21.86 -6.05 -0.96
N LYS A 54 20.99 -6.96 -1.37
CA LYS A 54 20.03 -7.62 -0.47
C LYS A 54 20.71 -8.44 0.64
N LYS A 55 21.91 -8.99 0.39
CA LYS A 55 22.68 -9.72 1.41
C LYS A 55 23.20 -8.82 2.52
N ASP A 56 23.38 -7.53 2.24
CA ASP A 56 23.74 -6.52 3.23
C ASP A 56 22.49 -5.72 3.64
N SER A 57 21.76 -6.27 4.62
CA SER A 57 20.52 -5.68 5.11
C SER A 57 20.70 -4.26 5.67
N ALA A 58 21.86 -3.93 6.21
CA ALA A 58 22.16 -2.60 6.76
C ALA A 58 22.29 -1.54 5.66
N THR A 59 22.84 -1.91 4.52
CA THR A 59 22.95 -1.02 3.35
C THR A 59 21.61 -0.85 2.65
N MET A 60 20.84 -1.95 2.50
CA MET A 60 19.49 -1.88 1.91
C MET A 60 18.51 -1.02 2.71
N GLN A 61 18.63 -0.99 4.03
CA GLN A 61 17.78 -0.17 4.90
C GLN A 61 17.95 1.33 4.65
N LYS A 62 19.14 1.77 4.31
CA LYS A 62 19.49 3.19 4.12
C LYS A 62 19.43 3.65 2.65
N LEU A 63 19.12 2.76 1.72
CA LEU A 63 19.17 3.07 0.31
C LEU A 63 17.92 3.85 -0.13
N TYR A 64 18.16 5.05 -0.61
CA TYR A 64 17.17 5.83 -1.36
C TYR A 64 17.08 5.32 -2.79
N ILE A 65 15.86 5.15 -3.31
CA ILE A 65 15.66 4.69 -4.69
C ILE A 65 16.42 5.55 -5.72
N PRO A 66 16.47 6.89 -5.63
CA PRO A 66 17.25 7.69 -6.55
C PRO A 66 18.76 7.36 -6.56
N GLN A 67 19.33 7.07 -5.38
CA GLN A 67 20.74 6.65 -5.28
C GLN A 67 20.95 5.25 -5.86
N LEU A 68 20.03 4.34 -5.61
CA LEU A 68 20.05 2.99 -6.18
C LEU A 68 19.98 3.03 -7.70
N VAL A 69 19.11 3.87 -8.28
CA VAL A 69 18.98 4.08 -9.73
C VAL A 69 20.30 4.62 -10.31
N GLN A 70 20.96 5.54 -9.60
CA GLN A 70 22.25 6.05 -10.05
C GLN A 70 23.34 4.95 -10.06
N ALA A 71 23.39 4.09 -9.05
CA ALA A 71 24.31 2.94 -9.02
C ALA A 71 23.99 1.92 -10.12
N LEU A 72 22.71 1.56 -10.28
CA LEU A 72 22.26 0.65 -11.34
C LEU A 72 22.54 1.19 -12.75
N SER A 73 22.51 2.49 -12.96
CA SER A 73 22.83 3.10 -14.25
C SER A 73 24.29 2.88 -14.69
N GLN A 74 25.20 2.63 -13.73
CA GLN A 74 26.59 2.29 -14.01
C GLN A 74 26.77 0.80 -14.34
N VAL A 75 25.91 -0.07 -13.78
CA VAL A 75 26.01 -1.53 -13.90
C VAL A 75 25.20 -2.05 -15.09
N ASP A 76 24.00 -1.52 -15.28
CA ASP A 76 23.04 -1.96 -16.31
C ASP A 76 22.23 -0.76 -16.83
N PRO A 77 22.84 0.10 -17.66
CA PRO A 77 22.21 1.34 -18.10
C PRO A 77 20.95 1.12 -18.92
N GLN A 78 20.88 0.04 -19.71
CA GLN A 78 19.71 -0.21 -20.56
C GLN A 78 18.48 -0.58 -19.74
N THR A 79 18.63 -1.53 -18.81
CA THR A 79 17.52 -1.94 -17.93
C THR A 79 17.13 -0.82 -16.97
N THR A 80 18.12 -0.03 -16.52
CA THR A 80 17.85 1.15 -15.67
C THR A 80 17.02 2.20 -16.40
N GLN A 81 17.27 2.45 -17.69
CA GLN A 81 16.44 3.36 -18.47
C GLN A 81 15.00 2.86 -18.61
N LEU A 82 14.80 1.55 -18.78
CA LEU A 82 13.45 0.95 -18.77
C LEU A 82 12.75 1.15 -17.43
N PHE A 83 13.48 0.98 -16.32
CA PHE A 83 12.94 1.23 -14.98
C PHE A 83 12.56 2.70 -14.79
N ILE A 84 13.41 3.65 -15.21
CA ILE A 84 13.11 5.09 -15.15
C ILE A 84 11.85 5.41 -15.94
N ASN A 85 11.71 4.86 -17.14
CA ASN A 85 10.52 5.07 -17.97
C ASN A 85 9.25 4.55 -17.29
N ARG A 86 9.31 3.36 -16.67
CA ARG A 86 8.20 2.81 -15.88
C ARG A 86 7.88 3.66 -14.67
N MET A 87 8.89 4.14 -13.94
CA MET A 87 8.70 5.04 -12.81
C MET A 87 8.04 6.35 -13.21
N ASN A 88 8.40 6.92 -14.36
CA ASN A 88 7.80 8.14 -14.88
C ASN A 88 6.32 7.95 -15.27
N GLN A 89 5.93 6.74 -15.69
CA GLN A 89 4.55 6.39 -15.99
C GLN A 89 3.75 6.07 -14.72
N PHE A 90 4.40 5.56 -13.68
CA PHE A 90 3.77 5.19 -12.43
C PHE A 90 3.47 6.43 -11.58
N ARG A 91 2.22 6.92 -11.65
CA ARG A 91 1.73 8.11 -10.97
C ARG A 91 0.55 7.76 -10.06
N PRO A 92 0.80 7.13 -8.91
CA PRO A 92 -0.25 6.78 -7.99
C PRO A 92 -0.91 8.03 -7.42
N ARG A 93 -2.17 7.88 -7.03
CA ARG A 93 -3.03 8.96 -6.54
C ARG A 93 -3.36 8.74 -5.08
N LEU A 94 -3.48 9.83 -4.34
CA LEU A 94 -3.76 9.79 -2.91
C LEU A 94 -5.08 10.50 -2.60
N VAL A 95 -5.95 9.83 -1.83
CA VAL A 95 -7.12 10.39 -1.17
C VAL A 95 -6.91 10.29 0.34
N MET A 96 -7.08 11.39 1.06
CA MET A 96 -7.13 11.37 2.52
C MET A 96 -8.58 11.29 2.97
N ASN A 97 -8.92 10.20 3.64
CA ASN A 97 -10.26 9.90 4.13
C ASN A 97 -10.35 10.07 5.65
N MET A 98 -11.56 10.23 6.17
CA MET A 98 -11.85 10.33 7.60
C MET A 98 -11.13 11.51 8.28
N ILE A 99 -11.02 12.63 7.59
CA ILE A 99 -10.47 13.86 8.11
C ILE A 99 -11.43 14.45 9.14
N GLU A 100 -10.94 14.78 10.32
CA GLU A 100 -11.71 15.45 11.39
C GLU A 100 -11.28 16.93 11.52
N ASP A 101 -9.98 17.20 11.41
CA ASP A 101 -9.42 18.55 11.45
C ASP A 101 -8.77 18.91 10.08
N PRO A 102 -9.01 20.11 9.52
CA PRO A 102 -8.32 20.56 8.31
C PRO A 102 -6.79 20.46 8.35
N LYS A 103 -6.17 20.56 9.54
CA LYS A 103 -4.73 20.38 9.74
C LYS A 103 -4.25 18.95 9.39
N ASP A 104 -5.14 17.98 9.44
CA ASP A 104 -4.80 16.61 9.02
C ASP A 104 -4.40 16.51 7.54
N ALA A 105 -4.76 17.52 6.73
CA ALA A 105 -4.30 17.62 5.34
C ALA A 105 -2.76 17.69 5.21
N GLU A 106 -2.05 18.18 6.24
CA GLU A 106 -0.60 18.23 6.26
C GLU A 106 0.02 16.82 6.20
N LYS A 107 -0.68 15.82 6.73
CA LYS A 107 -0.21 14.41 6.68
C LYS A 107 -0.16 13.88 5.25
N ALA A 108 -1.05 14.32 4.36
CA ALA A 108 -0.97 14.01 2.93
C ALA A 108 0.31 14.60 2.28
N GLN A 109 0.66 15.83 2.68
CA GLN A 109 1.88 16.48 2.19
C GLN A 109 3.14 15.73 2.66
N ARG A 110 3.12 15.21 3.89
CA ARG A 110 4.25 14.39 4.42
C ARG A 110 4.43 13.10 3.60
N ILE A 111 3.34 12.37 3.29
CA ILE A 111 3.41 11.17 2.42
C ILE A 111 4.02 11.56 1.07
N LYS A 112 3.51 12.62 0.45
CA LYS A 112 3.98 13.10 -0.85
C LYS A 112 5.47 13.46 -0.81
N ALA A 113 5.89 14.23 0.20
CA ALA A 113 7.28 14.64 0.37
C ALA A 113 8.21 13.44 0.58
N SER A 114 7.82 12.48 1.44
CA SER A 114 8.59 11.27 1.69
C SER A 114 8.71 10.40 0.43
N CYS A 115 7.63 10.21 -0.31
CA CYS A 115 7.68 9.43 -1.56
C CYS A 115 8.55 10.10 -2.62
N ASN A 116 8.50 11.42 -2.74
CA ASN A 116 9.37 12.14 -3.68
C ASN A 116 10.84 12.03 -3.25
N GLN A 117 11.14 12.29 -1.98
CA GLN A 117 12.50 12.31 -1.45
C GLN A 117 13.16 10.92 -1.45
N TYR A 118 12.46 9.89 -0.95
CA TYR A 118 13.04 8.56 -0.72
C TYR A 118 12.81 7.59 -1.86
N LEU A 119 11.68 7.71 -2.57
CA LEU A 119 11.32 6.79 -3.65
C LEU A 119 11.51 7.40 -5.05
N GLY A 120 11.72 8.73 -5.16
CA GLY A 120 11.70 9.42 -6.44
C GLY A 120 10.33 9.33 -7.11
N LEU A 121 9.26 9.18 -6.33
CA LEU A 121 7.90 8.93 -6.82
C LEU A 121 7.03 10.16 -6.66
N GLU A 122 6.44 10.63 -7.75
CA GLU A 122 5.44 11.68 -7.73
C GLU A 122 4.06 11.10 -7.46
N ILE A 123 3.36 11.69 -6.46
CA ILE A 123 1.99 11.33 -6.09
C ILE A 123 1.06 12.48 -6.44
N GLU A 124 -0.01 12.17 -7.16
CA GLU A 124 -1.11 13.11 -7.39
C GLU A 124 -2.06 13.10 -6.19
N TYR A 125 -2.36 14.27 -5.65
CA TYR A 125 -3.32 14.42 -4.56
C TYR A 125 -4.72 14.70 -5.10
N LEU A 126 -5.65 13.76 -4.93
CA LEU A 126 -7.01 13.87 -5.44
C LEU A 126 -7.91 14.69 -4.53
N GLY A 127 -7.77 14.55 -3.20
CA GLY A 127 -8.59 15.36 -2.28
C GLY A 127 -8.73 14.78 -0.89
N LEU A 128 -9.52 15.51 -0.09
CA LEU A 128 -9.91 15.20 1.28
C LEU A 128 -11.36 14.73 1.33
N MET A 129 -11.61 13.73 2.16
CA MET A 129 -12.95 13.28 2.54
C MET A 129 -13.08 13.40 4.06
N TYR A 130 -14.02 14.22 4.52
CA TYR A 130 -14.28 14.40 5.94
C TYR A 130 -15.05 13.21 6.49
N ARG A 131 -14.80 12.89 7.77
CA ARG A 131 -15.65 11.98 8.52
C ARG A 131 -17.05 12.58 8.64
N ASP A 132 -18.06 11.81 8.25
CA ASP A 132 -19.45 12.27 8.24
C ASP A 132 -20.36 11.16 8.80
N MET A 133 -21.09 11.49 9.85
CA MET A 133 -22.08 10.58 10.47
C MET A 133 -23.20 10.18 9.50
N LEU A 134 -23.41 10.94 8.43
CA LEU A 134 -24.38 10.59 7.39
C LEU A 134 -24.01 9.31 6.66
N GLN A 135 -22.70 8.97 6.61
CA GLN A 135 -22.25 7.71 6.02
C GLN A 135 -22.83 6.49 6.75
N GLU A 136 -22.87 6.52 8.08
CA GLU A 136 -23.45 5.44 8.88
C GLU A 136 -24.95 5.30 8.63
N LYS A 137 -25.66 6.44 8.51
CA LYS A 137 -27.09 6.45 8.18
C LYS A 137 -27.38 5.93 6.78
N ALA A 138 -26.55 6.32 5.81
CA ALA A 138 -26.63 5.83 4.44
C ALA A 138 -26.40 4.31 4.37
N LEU A 139 -25.40 3.80 5.08
CA LEU A 139 -25.14 2.36 5.18
C LEU A 139 -26.32 1.61 5.83
N ALA A 140 -26.90 2.14 6.92
CA ALA A 140 -28.07 1.55 7.56
C ALA A 140 -29.29 1.50 6.61
N SER A 141 -29.38 2.48 5.70
CA SER A 141 -30.40 2.54 4.66
C SER A 141 -30.08 1.74 3.40
N GLN A 142 -28.91 1.06 3.36
CA GLN A 142 -28.39 0.31 2.19
C GLN A 142 -28.29 1.16 0.91
N LEU A 143 -28.08 2.46 1.05
CA LEU A 143 -27.89 3.40 -0.04
C LEU A 143 -26.50 4.01 -0.03
N PRO A 144 -25.85 4.20 -1.19
CA PRO A 144 -24.64 5.01 -1.27
C PRO A 144 -24.90 6.44 -0.79
N LEU A 145 -23.98 7.05 -0.05
CA LEU A 145 -24.14 8.40 0.47
C LEU A 145 -24.46 9.43 -0.62
N VAL A 146 -23.83 9.28 -1.77
CA VAL A 146 -24.05 10.17 -2.94
C VAL A 146 -25.49 10.11 -3.48
N VAL A 147 -26.22 9.01 -3.22
CA VAL A 147 -27.65 8.86 -3.52
C VAL A 147 -28.50 9.30 -2.34
N TYR A 148 -28.12 8.92 -1.12
CA TYR A 148 -28.84 9.21 0.11
C TYR A 148 -28.89 10.72 0.41
N LYS A 149 -27.73 11.39 0.33
CA LYS A 149 -27.63 12.84 0.54
C LYS A 149 -26.52 13.46 -0.32
N PRO A 150 -26.76 13.69 -1.61
CA PRO A 150 -25.77 14.18 -2.56
C PRO A 150 -25.18 15.55 -2.18
N GLN A 151 -25.93 16.38 -1.50
CA GLN A 151 -25.50 17.73 -1.08
C GLN A 151 -24.71 17.75 0.25
N SER A 152 -24.43 16.57 0.85
CA SER A 152 -23.59 16.51 2.06
C SER A 152 -22.14 16.90 1.72
N VAL A 153 -21.40 17.38 2.73
CA VAL A 153 -19.96 17.72 2.57
C VAL A 153 -19.17 16.54 2.02
N LEU A 154 -19.41 15.33 2.56
CA LEU A 154 -18.77 14.12 2.08
C LEU A 154 -19.24 13.75 0.66
N GLY A 155 -20.53 13.88 0.35
CA GLY A 155 -21.06 13.65 -1.00
C GLY A 155 -20.38 14.54 -2.05
N GLN A 156 -20.27 15.84 -1.75
CA GLN A 156 -19.59 16.81 -2.62
C GLN A 156 -18.08 16.51 -2.74
N ALA A 157 -17.43 16.05 -1.66
CA ALA A 157 -16.03 15.65 -1.71
C ALA A 157 -15.82 14.43 -2.62
N ILE A 158 -16.72 13.44 -2.57
CA ILE A 158 -16.69 12.27 -3.46
C ILE A 158 -16.82 12.69 -4.92
N TYR A 159 -17.77 13.59 -5.24
CA TYR A 159 -17.91 14.09 -6.61
C TYR A 159 -16.64 14.81 -7.09
N ARG A 160 -16.05 15.70 -6.28
CA ARG A 160 -14.78 16.36 -6.66
C ARG A 160 -13.63 15.39 -6.93
N VAL A 161 -13.52 14.33 -6.14
CA VAL A 161 -12.52 13.28 -6.39
C VAL A 161 -12.83 12.54 -7.67
N ALA A 162 -14.10 12.16 -7.89
CA ALA A 162 -14.52 11.46 -9.11
C ALA A 162 -14.26 12.31 -10.37
N ASP A 163 -14.58 13.60 -10.34
CA ASP A 163 -14.33 14.52 -11.46
C ASP A 163 -12.82 14.59 -11.80
N LYS A 164 -11.95 14.68 -10.80
CA LYS A 164 -10.50 14.63 -11.02
C LYS A 164 -10.03 13.31 -11.62
N VAL A 165 -10.59 12.19 -11.14
CA VAL A 165 -10.27 10.86 -11.70
C VAL A 165 -10.68 10.80 -13.17
N ILE A 166 -11.90 11.24 -13.50
CA ILE A 166 -12.43 11.22 -14.87
C ILE A 166 -11.62 12.13 -15.79
N ALA A 167 -11.28 13.34 -15.32
CA ALA A 167 -10.53 14.33 -16.12
C ALA A 167 -9.10 13.85 -16.50
N THR A 168 -8.55 12.90 -15.75
CA THR A 168 -7.17 12.43 -15.93
C THR A 168 -7.08 10.99 -16.40
N ILE A 169 -8.20 10.34 -16.82
CA ILE A 169 -8.16 9.01 -17.43
C ILE A 169 -7.46 9.14 -18.78
N PRO A 170 -6.33 8.45 -18.99
CA PRO A 170 -5.70 8.42 -20.31
C PRO A 170 -6.64 7.73 -21.31
N HIS A 171 -6.80 8.31 -22.49
CA HIS A 171 -7.62 7.71 -23.55
C HIS A 171 -6.99 6.43 -24.15
N THR A 172 -5.71 6.18 -23.87
CA THR A 172 -4.99 4.98 -24.29
C THR A 172 -4.13 4.48 -23.12
N PHE A 173 -4.36 3.24 -22.69
CA PHE A 173 -3.45 2.55 -21.79
C PHE A 173 -2.33 1.92 -22.61
N ASP A 174 -1.09 2.30 -22.31
CA ASP A 174 0.09 1.65 -22.87
C ASP A 174 0.18 0.23 -22.27
N SER A 175 0.02 -0.81 -23.09
CA SER A 175 0.02 -2.20 -22.67
C SER A 175 1.36 -2.65 -22.05
N ASP A 176 2.43 -1.87 -22.30
CA ASP A 176 3.78 -2.17 -21.82
C ASP A 176 4.00 -1.85 -20.33
N PHE A 177 3.04 -1.18 -19.68
CA PHE A 177 3.14 -0.90 -18.25
C PHE A 177 2.83 -2.14 -17.39
N ALA A 178 1.98 -3.06 -17.87
CA ALA A 178 1.63 -4.25 -17.12
C ALA A 178 2.88 -5.10 -16.82
N PRO A 179 3.15 -5.49 -15.57
CA PRO A 179 4.22 -6.42 -15.26
C PRO A 179 3.93 -7.73 -15.99
N ALA A 180 4.90 -8.22 -16.77
CA ALA A 180 4.79 -9.52 -17.42
C ALA A 180 4.61 -10.58 -16.31
N ALA A 181 3.39 -11.10 -16.20
CA ALA A 181 3.05 -12.12 -15.23
C ALA A 181 3.58 -13.47 -15.72
N ASP A 182 4.79 -13.86 -15.30
CA ASP A 182 5.18 -15.26 -15.26
C ASP A 182 4.46 -15.92 -14.08
N ALA A 183 3.30 -16.49 -14.36
CA ALA A 183 2.42 -17.09 -13.34
C ALA A 183 3.03 -18.34 -12.65
N SER A 184 4.07 -18.94 -13.22
CA SER A 184 4.68 -20.17 -12.68
C SER A 184 5.65 -19.94 -11.52
N ASP A 185 6.26 -18.74 -11.44
CA ASP A 185 7.23 -18.41 -10.39
C ASP A 185 6.59 -17.81 -9.11
N ASN A 186 5.28 -17.53 -9.15
CA ASN A 186 4.62 -16.73 -8.12
C ASN A 186 4.52 -17.43 -6.75
N PHE A 187 4.46 -18.74 -6.69
CA PHE A 187 4.30 -19.47 -5.42
C PHE A 187 5.63 -19.64 -4.65
N GLN A 188 6.73 -19.89 -5.35
CA GLN A 188 8.05 -20.02 -4.69
C GLN A 188 8.61 -18.67 -4.23
N ASN A 189 8.21 -17.58 -4.87
CA ASN A 189 8.65 -16.24 -4.52
C ASN A 189 7.79 -15.61 -3.39
N ALA A 190 6.60 -16.15 -3.09
CA ALA A 190 5.67 -15.54 -2.12
C ALA A 190 6.22 -15.54 -0.68
N GLU A 191 6.96 -16.58 -0.29
CA GLU A 191 7.57 -16.68 1.03
C GLU A 191 8.79 -15.75 1.15
N GLU A 192 9.63 -15.69 0.12
CA GLU A 192 10.73 -14.74 0.04
C GLU A 192 10.21 -13.30 -0.01
N GLU A 193 9.14 -13.03 -0.75
CA GLU A 193 8.47 -11.73 -0.81
C GLU A 193 7.91 -11.31 0.56
N ALA A 194 7.33 -12.24 1.34
CA ALA A 194 6.82 -11.93 2.67
C ALA A 194 7.94 -11.56 3.66
N VAL A 195 9.08 -12.24 3.60
CA VAL A 195 10.27 -11.90 4.40
C VAL A 195 10.84 -10.55 3.98
N ASP A 196 10.88 -10.29 2.68
CA ASP A 196 11.33 -9.01 2.13
C ASP A 196 10.40 -7.86 2.52
N ASP A 197 9.10 -8.05 2.39
CA ASP A 197 8.08 -7.07 2.81
C ASP A 197 8.24 -6.71 4.30
N PHE A 198 8.54 -7.70 5.15
CA PHE A 198 8.77 -7.45 6.57
C PHE A 198 10.05 -6.65 6.82
N SER A 199 11.16 -7.00 6.17
CA SER A 199 12.42 -6.25 6.30
C SER A 199 12.30 -4.84 5.72
N PHE A 200 11.56 -4.64 4.63
CA PHE A 200 11.25 -3.32 4.07
C PHE A 200 10.35 -2.47 4.99
N LYS A 201 9.40 -3.08 5.68
CA LYS A 201 8.58 -2.38 6.69
C LYS A 201 9.45 -1.80 7.80
N LEU A 202 10.39 -2.60 8.33
CA LEU A 202 11.32 -2.14 9.36
C LEU A 202 12.19 -0.98 8.85
N SER A 203 12.77 -1.10 7.65
CA SER A 203 13.61 -0.04 7.08
C SER A 203 12.83 1.25 6.80
N GLY A 204 11.58 1.14 6.39
CA GLY A 204 10.72 2.30 6.15
C GLY A 204 10.41 3.11 7.41
N ILE A 205 10.34 2.45 8.57
CA ILE A 205 10.19 3.12 9.86
C ILE A 205 11.45 3.92 10.19
N ASP A 206 12.65 3.32 10.01
CA ASP A 206 13.92 3.98 10.23
C ASP A 206 14.12 5.20 9.32
N ASP A 207 13.73 5.11 8.05
CA ASP A 207 13.78 6.23 7.09
C ASP A 207 12.92 7.42 7.56
N LEU A 208 11.71 7.14 8.03
CA LEU A 208 10.76 8.16 8.49
C LEU A 208 11.20 8.79 9.82
N VAL A 209 11.80 8.01 10.72
CA VAL A 209 12.37 8.50 11.97
C VAL A 209 13.62 9.33 11.69
N SER A 210 14.53 8.83 10.85
CA SER A 210 15.78 9.51 10.51
C SER A 210 15.56 10.77 9.69
N GLY A 211 14.52 10.80 8.86
CA GLY A 211 14.11 11.97 8.07
C GLY A 211 13.37 13.03 8.86
N GLY A 212 13.16 12.84 10.18
CA GLY A 212 12.40 13.77 11.02
C GLY A 212 10.91 13.87 10.65
N THR A 213 10.41 12.95 9.85
CA THR A 213 9.01 12.91 9.41
C THR A 213 8.10 12.35 10.50
N LEU A 214 8.68 11.54 11.42
CA LEU A 214 8.01 11.01 12.62
C LEU A 214 8.67 11.58 13.88
N THR A 215 7.84 12.10 14.76
CA THR A 215 8.27 12.48 16.11
C THR A 215 8.26 11.26 17.04
N MET A 216 9.01 11.33 18.15
CA MET A 216 8.99 10.28 19.18
C MET A 216 7.56 10.06 19.76
N GLY A 217 6.74 11.09 19.82
CA GLY A 217 5.34 10.97 20.25
C GLY A 217 4.49 10.19 19.25
N GLU A 218 4.64 10.46 17.96
CA GLU A 218 3.94 9.74 16.89
C GLU A 218 4.40 8.28 16.81
N LEU A 219 5.69 7.99 17.06
CA LEU A 219 6.20 6.63 17.13
C LEU A 219 5.59 5.85 18.31
N ALA A 220 5.48 6.48 19.48
CA ALA A 220 4.85 5.85 20.64
C ALA A 220 3.36 5.59 20.42
N GLU A 221 2.64 6.49 19.74
CA GLU A 221 1.25 6.30 19.36
C GLU A 221 1.10 5.13 18.35
N MET A 222 2.00 5.05 17.39
CA MET A 222 2.04 3.96 16.41
C MET A 222 2.22 2.59 17.08
N ILE A 223 3.16 2.49 18.02
CA ILE A 223 3.40 1.25 18.78
C ILE A 223 2.16 0.84 19.57
N LYS A 224 1.50 1.78 20.24
CA LYS A 224 0.25 1.52 20.99
C LYS A 224 -0.87 1.03 20.08
N THR A 225 -1.03 1.65 18.91
CA THR A 225 -2.05 1.27 17.93
C THR A 225 -1.77 -0.12 17.38
N GLN A 226 -0.52 -0.44 17.03
CA GLN A 226 -0.14 -1.76 16.56
C GLN A 226 -0.36 -2.84 17.63
N GLN A 227 -0.04 -2.56 18.88
CA GLN A 227 -0.33 -3.48 19.99
C GLN A 227 -1.83 -3.74 20.16
N TYR A 228 -2.66 -2.69 20.00
CA TYR A 228 -4.10 -2.84 20.03
C TYR A 228 -4.63 -3.68 18.85
N GLU A 229 -4.14 -3.43 17.63
CA GLU A 229 -4.51 -4.20 16.44
C GLU A 229 -4.11 -5.68 16.56
N ILE A 230 -2.90 -5.96 17.04
CA ILE A 230 -2.42 -7.33 17.32
C ILE A 230 -3.34 -8.02 18.33
N SER A 231 -3.65 -7.36 19.44
CA SER A 231 -4.52 -7.90 20.47
C SER A 231 -5.95 -8.15 19.97
N SER A 232 -6.49 -7.24 19.17
CA SER A 232 -7.82 -7.38 18.58
C SER A 232 -7.88 -8.49 17.53
N THR A 233 -6.83 -8.63 16.73
CA THR A 233 -6.70 -9.69 15.72
C THR A 233 -6.56 -11.05 16.38
N PHE A 234 -5.76 -11.16 17.45
CA PHE A 234 -5.60 -12.38 18.24
C PHE A 234 -6.92 -12.82 18.88
N SER A 235 -7.69 -11.88 19.40
CA SER A 235 -9.02 -12.14 19.95
C SER A 235 -10.00 -12.64 18.87
N ARG A 236 -9.96 -12.09 17.67
CA ARG A 236 -10.76 -12.54 16.53
C ARG A 236 -10.37 -13.94 16.06
N VAL A 237 -9.08 -14.22 15.92
CA VAL A 237 -8.59 -15.55 15.52
C VAL A 237 -9.02 -16.61 16.52
N ASN A 238 -8.90 -16.33 17.82
CA ASN A 238 -9.38 -17.23 18.87
C ASN A 238 -10.90 -17.43 18.79
N LEU A 239 -11.68 -16.39 18.52
CA LEU A 239 -13.12 -16.50 18.36
C LEU A 239 -13.49 -17.38 17.15
N TYR A 240 -12.82 -17.21 16.01
CA TYR A 240 -13.05 -18.06 14.85
C TYR A 240 -12.64 -19.51 15.09
N ALA A 241 -11.54 -19.76 15.80
CA ALA A 241 -11.11 -21.11 16.17
C ALA A 241 -12.16 -21.79 17.07
N VAL A 242 -12.69 -21.07 18.06
CA VAL A 242 -13.77 -21.58 18.93
C VAL A 242 -15.06 -21.85 18.15
N LEU A 243 -15.46 -20.92 17.27
CA LEU A 243 -16.63 -21.11 16.41
C LEU A 243 -16.47 -22.29 15.46
N PHE A 244 -15.28 -22.47 14.88
CA PHE A 244 -14.97 -23.60 14.02
C PHE A 244 -15.05 -24.94 14.76
N HIS A 245 -14.54 -25.02 15.99
CA HIS A 245 -14.69 -26.20 16.86
C HIS A 245 -16.14 -26.47 17.19
N LEU A 246 -16.92 -25.46 17.57
CA LEU A 246 -18.34 -25.62 17.89
C LEU A 246 -19.17 -26.06 16.68
N LEU A 247 -18.85 -25.58 15.48
CA LEU A 247 -19.54 -25.99 14.27
C LEU A 247 -19.19 -27.43 13.85
N ASN A 248 -17.94 -27.86 14.04
CA ASN A 248 -17.54 -29.23 13.78
C ASN A 248 -18.14 -30.21 14.81
N ASP A 249 -18.17 -29.86 16.10
CA ASP A 249 -18.79 -30.69 17.12
C ASP A 249 -20.31 -30.87 16.88
N SER A 250 -20.99 -29.83 16.40
CA SER A 250 -22.40 -29.91 16.04
C SER A 250 -22.67 -30.76 14.79
N ALA A 251 -21.70 -30.86 13.89
CA ALA A 251 -21.81 -31.70 12.68
C ALA A 251 -21.66 -33.21 13.02
N TYR A 252 -20.89 -33.54 14.04
CA TYR A 252 -20.75 -34.96 14.49
C TYR A 252 -21.91 -35.44 15.35
N THR A 253 -22.66 -34.55 16.00
CA THR A 253 -23.84 -34.96 16.84
C THR A 253 -25.10 -35.14 16.06
N ASN A 254 -25.16 -34.72 14.77
CA ASN A 254 -26.33 -34.83 13.89
C ASN A 254 -26.22 -35.93 12.82
N SER A 255 -25.35 -36.92 12.96
CA SER A 255 -25.41 -38.15 12.13
C SER A 255 -26.55 -39.04 12.66
N PRO A 256 -27.63 -39.24 11.90
CA PRO A 256 -28.65 -40.19 12.32
C PRO A 256 -28.03 -41.59 12.26
N GLY A 257 -28.03 -42.25 13.42
CA GLY A 257 -27.56 -43.61 13.55
C GLY A 257 -28.20 -44.52 12.52
N ALA A 258 -27.39 -45.10 11.67
CA ALA A 258 -27.81 -46.26 10.88
C ALA A 258 -27.91 -47.43 11.88
N SER A 259 -29.15 -47.73 12.24
CA SER A 259 -29.52 -49.01 12.83
C SER A 259 -29.32 -50.13 11.80
N TRP A 260 -28.44 -51.05 12.10
CA TRP A 260 -28.57 -52.49 11.86
C TRP A 260 -27.93 -53.25 12.97
#